data_d903c52ea2e867a6660571f31d10df7d
#
_entry.id   d903c52ea2e867a6660571f31d10df7d
#
_cell.length_a   1.000
_cell.length_b   1.000
_cell.length_c   1.000
_cell.angle_alpha   90.00
_cell.angle_beta   90.00
_cell.angle_gamma   90.00
#
_symmetry.space_group_name_H-M   'P 1'
#
loop_
_entity.id
_entity.type
_entity.pdbx_description
1 polymer ?
#
loop_
_entity_poly.entity_id
_entity_poly.type
_entity_poly.pdbx_seq_one_letter_code
_entity_poly.pdbx_strand_id
1 'polypeptide(L)'
;KKILTVAILLFASVLTYACTDKAQAQQKEPEKKEAKSGEVIVMNKDMFIKDVFDYGKSQDWKYKGDKPAIIDLYADWCGPCRMTAPIMKELAKEYAGKIVIYKVNVDKERELAALFNASSIPLFVFIPMEGEPQLFRGAADKATYQKAIEDFLLKKK
;
A
#
# COMPACT_ATOMS: atom_id res chain seq x y z
N LYS A 1 32.85 -60.14 32.26
CA LYS A 1 33.36 -60.12 33.66
C LYS A 1 33.41 -58.69 34.14
N LYS A 2 32.62 -58.44 35.18
CA LYS A 2 32.78 -57.52 36.32
C LYS A 2 32.61 -56.04 36.01
N ILE A 3 31.47 -55.46 36.41
CA ILE A 3 31.09 -55.04 37.77
C ILE A 3 31.97 -53.84 38.19
N LEU A 4 31.46 -52.76 38.50
CA LEU A 4 30.90 -52.22 39.73
C LEU A 4 31.02 -50.70 39.76
N THR A 5 29.99 -50.08 40.01
CA THR A 5 29.49 -49.30 41.17
C THR A 5 29.92 -47.83 41.21
N VAL A 6 28.90 -47.01 41.18
CA VAL A 6 28.44 -46.09 42.25
C VAL A 6 29.40 -44.96 42.63
N ALA A 7 28.97 -43.77 42.45
CA ALA A 7 28.84 -42.81 43.53
C ALA A 7 28.10 -41.54 43.10
N ILE A 8 27.00 -41.32 43.75
CA ILE A 8 26.22 -40.13 43.96
C ILE A 8 27.09 -39.05 44.60
N LEU A 9 27.07 -37.84 44.07
CA LEU A 9 27.25 -36.67 44.92
C LEU A 9 26.47 -35.48 44.30
N LEU A 10 25.44 -35.13 45.02
CA LEU A 10 24.69 -33.90 44.97
C LEU A 10 25.61 -32.69 45.17
N PHE A 11 25.60 -31.77 44.23
CA PHE A 11 26.00 -30.41 44.49
C PHE A 11 24.92 -29.45 43.96
N ALA A 12 24.14 -29.01 44.89
CA ALA A 12 23.25 -27.86 44.72
C ALA A 12 24.13 -26.60 44.56
N SER A 13 24.11 -25.99 43.41
CA SER A 13 24.62 -24.64 43.20
C SER A 13 23.47 -23.79 42.72
N VAL A 14 22.96 -23.02 43.64
CA VAL A 14 22.08 -21.88 43.39
C VAL A 14 22.87 -20.88 42.56
N LEU A 15 22.54 -20.72 41.30
CA LEU A 15 23.06 -19.62 40.48
C LEU A 15 21.98 -18.62 40.22
N THR A 16 22.18 -17.48 40.80
CA THR A 16 21.43 -16.24 40.68
C THR A 16 21.07 -15.90 39.25
N TYR A 17 19.79 -15.77 38.98
CA TYR A 17 19.27 -15.17 37.77
C TYR A 17 19.61 -13.67 37.74
N ALA A 18 20.58 -13.30 36.94
CA ALA A 18 20.74 -11.91 36.54
C ALA A 18 19.76 -11.64 35.39
N CYS A 19 18.66 -10.96 35.71
CA CYS A 19 17.78 -10.38 34.73
C CYS A 19 18.54 -9.31 33.94
N THR A 20 18.92 -9.64 32.72
CA THR A 20 19.30 -8.65 31.72
C THR A 20 18.11 -8.46 30.80
N ASP A 21 17.29 -7.46 31.12
CA ASP A 21 16.26 -6.94 30.22
C ASP A 21 16.96 -6.34 28.98
N LYS A 22 17.15 -7.16 27.94
CA LYS A 22 17.30 -6.67 26.60
C LYS A 22 15.89 -6.47 26.04
N ALA A 23 15.42 -5.24 26.09
CA ALA A 23 14.28 -4.78 25.32
C ALA A 23 14.57 -5.06 23.83
N GLN A 24 14.13 -6.20 23.34
CA GLN A 24 14.00 -6.45 21.90
C GLN A 24 12.86 -5.59 21.41
N ALA A 25 13.21 -4.48 20.76
CA ALA A 25 12.28 -3.75 19.92
C ALA A 25 11.86 -4.71 18.81
N GLN A 26 10.73 -5.39 19.01
CA GLN A 26 10.04 -6.10 17.96
C GLN A 26 9.60 -5.07 16.93
N GLN A 27 10.35 -4.96 15.85
CA GLN A 27 9.88 -4.36 14.61
C GLN A 27 8.69 -5.22 14.16
N LYS A 28 7.50 -4.70 14.44
CA LYS A 28 6.25 -5.25 13.96
C LYS A 28 6.28 -5.09 12.43
N GLU A 29 6.59 -6.16 11.73
CA GLU A 29 6.44 -6.28 10.29
C GLU A 29 5.01 -5.83 9.93
N PRO A 30 4.82 -4.92 8.95
CA PRO A 30 3.47 -4.47 8.62
C PRO A 30 2.69 -5.67 8.09
N GLU A 31 1.75 -6.12 8.89
CA GLU A 31 0.76 -7.13 8.51
C GLU A 31 0.18 -6.76 7.15
N LYS A 32 0.30 -7.67 6.20
CA LYS A 32 -0.36 -7.60 4.89
C LYS A 32 -1.87 -7.54 5.14
N LYS A 33 -2.41 -6.32 5.34
CA LYS A 33 -3.84 -6.11 5.23
C LYS A 33 -4.21 -6.40 3.79
N GLU A 34 -4.74 -7.59 3.55
CA GLU A 34 -5.46 -7.86 2.32
C GLU A 34 -6.48 -6.74 2.15
N ALA A 35 -6.30 -5.97 1.08
CA ALA A 35 -7.17 -4.86 0.76
C ALA A 35 -8.59 -5.42 0.62
N LYS A 36 -9.48 -5.09 1.57
CA LYS A 36 -10.88 -5.47 1.45
C LYS A 36 -11.39 -4.88 0.15
N SER A 37 -11.82 -5.76 -0.74
CA SER A 37 -12.43 -5.36 -2.00
C SER A 37 -13.56 -4.34 -1.73
N GLY A 38 -13.53 -3.22 -2.43
CA GLY A 38 -14.53 -2.16 -2.28
C GLY A 38 -14.19 -1.05 -1.28
N GLU A 39 -12.95 -0.98 -0.82
CA GLU A 39 -12.47 0.12 0.04
C GLU A 39 -11.36 0.92 -0.65
N VAL A 40 -11.26 2.21 -0.30
CA VAL A 40 -10.12 3.05 -0.70
C VAL A 40 -8.98 2.82 0.28
N ILE A 41 -7.82 2.44 -0.25
CA ILE A 41 -6.65 2.02 0.51
C ILE A 41 -5.69 3.18 0.65
N VAL A 42 -5.25 3.48 1.88
CA VAL A 42 -4.17 4.45 2.10
C VAL A 42 -2.86 3.80 1.67
N MET A 43 -2.17 4.45 0.74
CA MET A 43 -0.91 3.97 0.19
C MET A 43 0.24 4.87 0.62
N ASN A 44 1.33 4.26 1.02
CA ASN A 44 2.63 4.89 1.22
C ASN A 44 3.62 4.47 0.12
N LYS A 45 4.83 5.04 0.15
CA LYS A 45 5.90 4.74 -0.81
C LYS A 45 6.25 3.26 -0.88
N ASP A 46 6.38 2.57 0.26
CA ASP A 46 6.78 1.16 0.29
C ASP A 46 5.73 0.27 -0.35
N MET A 47 4.44 0.56 -0.09
CA MET A 47 3.33 -0.12 -0.77
C MET A 47 3.34 0.15 -2.28
N PHE A 48 3.62 1.39 -2.68
CA PHE A 48 3.71 1.73 -4.10
C PHE A 48 4.81 0.92 -4.81
N ILE A 49 6.02 0.89 -4.24
CA ILE A 49 7.16 0.14 -4.77
C ILE A 49 6.85 -1.36 -4.84
N LYS A 50 6.15 -1.89 -3.85
CA LYS A 50 5.80 -3.30 -3.77
C LYS A 50 4.69 -3.69 -4.73
N ASP A 51 3.59 -2.93 -4.74
CA ASP A 51 2.30 -3.35 -5.32
C ASP A 51 1.99 -2.66 -6.65
N VAL A 52 2.66 -1.56 -6.99
CA VAL A 52 2.39 -0.77 -8.20
C VAL A 52 3.58 -0.76 -9.15
N PHE A 53 4.68 -0.12 -8.77
CA PHE A 53 5.84 0.04 -9.63
C PHE A 53 7.12 0.34 -8.85
N ASP A 54 8.19 -0.40 -9.14
CA ASP A 54 9.50 -0.22 -8.52
C ASP A 54 10.40 0.66 -9.39
N TYR A 55 10.23 1.98 -9.24
CA TYR A 55 11.01 2.97 -9.98
C TYR A 55 12.49 3.03 -9.57
N GLY A 56 12.87 2.37 -8.48
CA GLY A 56 14.27 2.22 -8.09
C GLY A 56 15.01 1.14 -8.89
N LYS A 57 14.28 0.19 -9.49
CA LYS A 57 14.85 -0.93 -10.26
C LYS A 57 14.73 -0.76 -11.76
N SER A 58 13.74 -0.04 -12.23
CA SER A 58 13.49 0.14 -13.67
C SER A 58 12.98 1.54 -13.94
N GLN A 59 13.35 2.08 -15.11
CA GLN A 59 12.77 3.30 -15.65
C GLN A 59 11.57 3.01 -16.56
N ASP A 60 11.48 1.77 -17.07
CA ASP A 60 10.37 1.33 -17.90
C ASP A 60 9.18 0.98 -17.01
N TRP A 61 8.05 1.60 -17.28
CA TRP A 61 6.82 1.34 -16.53
C TRP A 61 6.41 -0.12 -16.64
N LYS A 62 6.27 -0.78 -15.51
CA LYS A 62 5.77 -2.14 -15.43
C LYS A 62 4.87 -2.28 -14.20
N TYR A 63 3.57 -2.27 -14.43
CA TYR A 63 2.59 -2.44 -13.37
C TYR A 63 2.67 -3.83 -12.74
N LYS A 64 2.62 -3.88 -11.42
CA LYS A 64 2.75 -5.11 -10.62
C LYS A 64 1.42 -5.64 -10.08
N GLY A 65 0.36 -4.85 -10.18
CA GLY A 65 -0.95 -5.23 -9.64
C GLY A 65 -1.64 -6.31 -10.48
N ASP A 66 -2.63 -6.95 -9.88
CA ASP A 66 -3.48 -7.97 -10.49
C ASP A 66 -4.81 -7.43 -11.04
N LYS A 67 -5.09 -6.16 -10.81
CA LYS A 67 -6.28 -5.43 -11.27
C LYS A 67 -5.90 -4.01 -11.64
N PRO A 68 -6.61 -3.37 -12.57
CA PRO A 68 -6.42 -1.96 -12.85
C PRO A 68 -6.57 -1.12 -11.57
N ALA A 69 -5.88 -0.01 -11.48
CA ALA A 69 -5.89 0.81 -10.28
C ALA A 69 -6.14 2.30 -10.57
N ILE A 70 -6.62 3.00 -9.55
CA ILE A 70 -6.64 4.46 -9.49
C ILE A 70 -5.85 4.87 -8.27
N ILE A 71 -4.96 5.86 -8.41
CA ILE A 71 -4.30 6.51 -7.29
C ILE A 71 -4.80 7.94 -7.19
N ASP A 72 -5.42 8.30 -6.08
CA ASP A 72 -5.89 9.65 -5.73
C ASP A 72 -4.80 10.35 -4.90
N LEU A 73 -4.09 11.30 -5.51
CA LEU A 73 -3.13 12.16 -4.83
C LEU A 73 -3.87 13.37 -4.26
N TYR A 74 -3.87 13.47 -2.95
CA TYR A 74 -4.64 14.46 -2.19
C TYR A 74 -3.83 15.08 -1.04
N ALA A 75 -4.39 16.13 -0.43
CA ALA A 75 -3.96 16.63 0.88
C ALA A 75 -5.16 16.97 1.76
N ASP A 76 -4.95 17.00 3.08
CA ASP A 76 -6.04 17.23 4.04
C ASP A 76 -6.61 18.66 3.95
N TRP A 77 -5.79 19.64 3.57
CA TRP A 77 -6.19 21.04 3.34
C TRP A 77 -6.86 21.29 1.99
N CYS A 78 -6.84 20.33 1.07
CA CYS A 78 -7.37 20.48 -0.29
C CYS A 78 -8.91 20.43 -0.33
N GLY A 79 -9.54 21.55 -0.57
CA GLY A 79 -11.02 21.66 -0.67
C GLY A 79 -11.61 20.75 -1.76
N PRO A 80 -11.16 20.85 -3.02
CA PRO A 80 -11.65 19.99 -4.09
C PRO A 80 -11.44 18.49 -3.83
N CYS A 81 -10.34 18.10 -3.16
CA CYS A 81 -10.09 16.69 -2.77
C CYS A 81 -11.15 16.17 -1.81
N ARG A 82 -11.65 17.01 -0.90
CA ARG A 82 -12.73 16.64 0.01
C ARG A 82 -14.06 16.36 -0.71
N MET A 83 -14.30 17.03 -1.85
CA MET A 83 -15.49 16.77 -2.67
C MET A 83 -15.38 15.45 -3.43
N THR A 84 -14.20 15.09 -3.91
CA THR A 84 -13.99 13.84 -4.66
C THR A 84 -13.85 12.60 -3.78
N ALA A 85 -13.44 12.76 -2.52
CA ALA A 85 -13.23 11.63 -1.60
C ALA A 85 -14.47 10.72 -1.42
N PRO A 86 -15.72 11.23 -1.24
CA PRO A 86 -16.90 10.38 -1.19
C PRO A 86 -17.14 9.66 -2.52
N ILE A 87 -16.89 10.31 -3.66
CA ILE A 87 -17.03 9.70 -4.99
C ILE A 87 -16.08 8.51 -5.13
N MET A 88 -14.82 8.66 -4.74
CA MET A 88 -13.84 7.55 -4.77
C MET A 88 -14.26 6.38 -3.89
N LYS A 89 -14.87 6.64 -2.72
CA LYS A 89 -15.41 5.58 -1.86
C LYS A 89 -16.60 4.85 -2.48
N GLU A 90 -17.48 5.57 -3.18
CA GLU A 90 -18.59 4.95 -3.90
C GLU A 90 -18.09 4.10 -5.06
N LEU A 91 -17.17 4.63 -5.86
CA LEU A 91 -16.57 3.92 -6.99
C LEU A 91 -15.80 2.67 -6.52
N ALA A 92 -15.09 2.73 -5.40
CA ALA A 92 -14.42 1.56 -4.83
C ALA A 92 -15.43 0.44 -4.53
N LYS A 93 -16.62 0.76 -3.99
CA LYS A 93 -17.67 -0.22 -3.74
C LYS A 93 -18.32 -0.73 -5.03
N GLU A 94 -18.62 0.16 -5.95
CA GLU A 94 -19.29 -0.14 -7.22
C GLU A 94 -18.44 -1.06 -8.10
N TYR A 95 -17.14 -0.80 -8.16
CA TYR A 95 -16.17 -1.58 -8.93
C TYR A 95 -15.38 -2.59 -8.08
N ALA A 96 -15.94 -2.99 -6.93
CA ALA A 96 -15.31 -3.98 -6.05
C ALA A 96 -14.92 -5.25 -6.81
N GLY A 97 -13.67 -5.69 -6.65
CA GLY A 97 -13.12 -6.86 -7.34
C GLY A 97 -12.69 -6.62 -8.78
N LYS A 98 -13.06 -5.49 -9.40
CA LYS A 98 -12.68 -5.14 -10.79
C LYS A 98 -11.51 -4.17 -10.85
N ILE A 99 -11.44 -3.21 -9.94
CA ILE A 99 -10.35 -2.25 -9.80
C ILE A 99 -9.95 -2.10 -8.35
N VAL A 100 -8.80 -1.46 -8.11
CA VAL A 100 -8.34 -1.04 -6.78
C VAL A 100 -8.21 0.48 -6.77
N ILE A 101 -8.67 1.13 -5.70
CA ILE A 101 -8.51 2.57 -5.52
C ILE A 101 -7.61 2.83 -4.31
N TYR A 102 -6.51 3.51 -4.56
CA TYR A 102 -5.55 3.97 -3.56
C TYR A 102 -5.70 5.48 -3.35
N LYS A 103 -5.30 5.94 -2.18
CA LYS A 103 -5.11 7.37 -1.91
C LYS A 103 -3.74 7.63 -1.31
N VAL A 104 -3.07 8.67 -1.80
CA VAL A 104 -1.72 9.09 -1.41
C VAL A 104 -1.76 10.53 -0.92
N ASN A 105 -1.36 10.77 0.33
CA ASN A 105 -1.25 12.12 0.86
C ASN A 105 0.08 12.74 0.41
N VAL A 106 0.01 13.81 -0.41
CA VAL A 106 1.20 14.43 -1.01
C VAL A 106 2.12 15.12 0.00
N ASP A 107 1.60 15.51 1.17
CA ASP A 107 2.40 16.12 2.22
C ASP A 107 3.27 15.08 2.94
N LYS A 108 2.77 13.83 3.02
CA LYS A 108 3.45 12.69 3.66
C LYS A 108 4.33 11.93 2.68
N GLU A 109 3.88 11.77 1.43
CA GLU A 109 4.52 10.96 0.39
C GLU A 109 5.08 11.85 -0.73
N ARG A 110 6.01 12.74 -0.38
CA ARG A 110 6.56 13.75 -1.29
C ARG A 110 7.27 13.16 -2.51
N GLU A 111 7.92 12.01 -2.36
CA GLU A 111 8.57 11.33 -3.48
C GLU A 111 7.53 10.81 -4.49
N LEU A 112 6.41 10.25 -4.03
CA LEU A 112 5.33 9.85 -4.92
C LEU A 112 4.67 11.05 -5.59
N ALA A 113 4.49 12.15 -4.87
CA ALA A 113 4.00 13.39 -5.44
C ALA A 113 4.92 13.92 -6.55
N ALA A 114 6.23 13.85 -6.35
CA ALA A 114 7.23 14.23 -7.35
C ALA A 114 7.24 13.26 -8.55
N LEU A 115 7.16 11.95 -8.31
CA LEU A 115 7.12 10.92 -9.34
C LEU A 115 6.00 11.18 -10.37
N PHE A 116 4.81 11.58 -9.89
CA PHE A 116 3.66 11.88 -10.74
C PHE A 116 3.57 13.36 -11.14
N ASN A 117 4.57 14.18 -10.80
CA ASN A 117 4.55 15.62 -11.03
C ASN A 117 3.23 16.26 -10.55
N ALA A 118 2.87 16.00 -9.29
CA ALA A 118 1.64 16.46 -8.67
C ALA A 118 1.72 17.95 -8.28
N SER A 119 1.87 18.82 -9.27
CA SER A 119 1.92 20.28 -9.10
C SER A 119 0.57 20.89 -8.69
N SER A 120 -0.51 20.16 -8.89
CA SER A 120 -1.87 20.51 -8.46
C SER A 120 -2.64 19.26 -8.05
N ILE A 121 -3.51 19.39 -7.06
CA ILE A 121 -4.36 18.32 -6.52
C ILE A 121 -5.83 18.74 -6.49
N PRO A 122 -6.77 17.76 -6.57
CA PRO A 122 -6.53 16.32 -6.71
C PRO A 122 -5.89 15.96 -8.05
N LEU A 123 -5.04 14.94 -8.02
CA LEU A 123 -4.49 14.32 -9.21
C LEU A 123 -4.80 12.83 -9.15
N PHE A 124 -5.45 12.32 -10.18
CA PHE A 124 -5.78 10.90 -10.29
C PHE A 124 -4.89 10.24 -11.33
N VAL A 125 -4.28 9.11 -10.96
CA VAL A 125 -3.49 8.27 -11.85
C VAL A 125 -4.29 7.03 -12.16
N PHE A 126 -4.72 6.88 -13.40
CA PHE A 126 -5.44 5.71 -13.89
C PHE A 126 -4.44 4.71 -14.47
N ILE A 127 -4.36 3.55 -13.88
CA ILE A 127 -3.36 2.51 -14.20
C ILE A 127 -4.07 1.31 -14.82
N PRO A 128 -3.96 1.10 -16.13
CA PRO A 128 -4.51 -0.08 -16.78
C PRO A 128 -3.63 -1.31 -16.50
N MET A 129 -4.14 -2.51 -16.81
CA MET A 129 -3.34 -3.73 -16.71
C MET A 129 -2.18 -3.77 -17.71
N GLU A 130 -2.34 -3.11 -18.85
CA GLU A 130 -1.35 -3.01 -19.91
C GLU A 130 -1.22 -1.59 -20.42
N GLY A 131 -0.01 -1.16 -20.70
CA GLY A 131 0.29 0.19 -21.19
C GLY A 131 0.62 1.17 -20.07
N GLU A 132 0.68 2.45 -20.45
CA GLU A 132 1.10 3.53 -19.56
C GLU A 132 -0.08 4.09 -18.76
N PRO A 133 0.17 4.57 -17.53
CA PRO A 133 -0.85 5.24 -16.75
C PRO A 133 -1.27 6.58 -17.37
N GLN A 134 -2.53 6.96 -17.17
CA GLN A 134 -3.04 8.27 -17.56
C GLN A 134 -3.32 9.14 -16.34
N LEU A 135 -3.00 10.43 -16.47
CA LEU A 135 -3.18 11.43 -15.41
C LEU A 135 -4.43 12.25 -15.68
N PHE A 136 -5.29 12.37 -14.68
CA PHE A 136 -6.44 13.25 -14.67
C PHE A 136 -6.28 14.29 -13.55
N ARG A 137 -6.21 15.59 -13.91
CA ARG A 137 -5.99 16.69 -12.97
C ARG A 137 -7.28 17.41 -12.64
N GLY A 138 -7.49 17.68 -11.36
CA GLY A 138 -8.66 18.38 -10.85
C GLY A 138 -9.81 17.48 -10.47
N ALA A 139 -10.86 18.09 -9.91
CA ALA A 139 -12.07 17.39 -9.50
C ALA A 139 -13.04 17.27 -10.67
N ALA A 140 -13.77 16.17 -10.73
CA ALA A 140 -14.83 15.92 -11.66
C ALA A 140 -16.03 15.28 -10.94
N ASP A 141 -17.13 15.10 -11.66
CA ASP A 141 -18.28 14.35 -11.18
C ASP A 141 -18.06 12.83 -11.29
N LYS A 142 -18.94 12.08 -10.64
CA LYS A 142 -18.87 10.62 -10.61
C LYS A 142 -18.95 10.01 -12.02
N ALA A 143 -19.83 10.55 -12.88
CA ALA A 143 -20.02 10.02 -14.23
C ALA A 143 -18.74 10.12 -15.08
N THR A 144 -18.01 11.21 -14.93
CA THR A 144 -16.70 11.38 -15.60
C THR A 144 -15.69 10.31 -15.17
N TYR A 145 -15.60 10.03 -13.88
CA TYR A 145 -14.70 8.95 -13.38
C TYR A 145 -15.19 7.58 -13.81
N GLN A 146 -16.50 7.29 -13.79
CA GLN A 146 -17.06 6.03 -14.30
C GLN A 146 -16.69 5.81 -15.76
N LYS A 147 -16.86 6.84 -16.58
CA LYS A 147 -16.48 6.78 -17.99
C LYS A 147 -14.99 6.46 -18.17
N ALA A 148 -14.12 7.12 -17.41
CA ALA A 148 -12.68 6.83 -17.46
C ALA A 148 -12.36 5.40 -17.01
N ILE A 149 -13.03 4.88 -15.97
CA ILE A 149 -12.87 3.50 -15.52
C ILE A 149 -13.29 2.52 -16.63
N GLU A 150 -14.46 2.73 -17.22
CA GLU A 150 -15.02 1.79 -18.22
C GLU A 150 -14.26 1.85 -19.54
N ASP A 151 -13.97 3.05 -20.04
CA ASP A 151 -13.36 3.25 -21.36
C ASP A 151 -11.84 3.02 -21.36
N PHE A 152 -11.16 3.22 -20.23
CA PHE A 152 -9.71 3.12 -20.16
C PHE A 152 -9.21 1.96 -19.30
N LEU A 153 -9.77 1.74 -18.11
CA LEU A 153 -9.28 0.69 -17.21
C LEU A 153 -9.88 -0.69 -17.52
N LEU A 154 -11.17 -0.76 -17.85
CA LEU A 154 -11.92 -2.01 -18.00
C LEU A 154 -12.19 -2.40 -19.45
N LYS A 155 -11.83 -1.55 -20.41
CA LYS A 155 -12.04 -1.84 -21.84
C LYS A 155 -11.23 -3.10 -22.23
N LYS A 156 -11.95 -4.17 -22.57
CA LYS A 156 -11.32 -5.33 -23.20
C LYS A 156 -10.85 -4.93 -24.60
N LYS A 157 -9.58 -5.18 -24.88
CA LYS A 157 -9.04 -5.12 -26.23
C LYS A 157 -9.58 -6.27 -27.08
#